data_e32f149cc4980c9bff7d6e34ca98a750
#
_entry.id   e32f149cc4980c9bff7d6e34ca98a750
#
_cell.length_a   1.000
_cell.length_b   1.000
_cell.length_c   1.000
_cell.angle_alpha   90.00
_cell.angle_beta   90.00
_cell.angle_gamma   90.00
#
_symmetry.space_group_name_H-M   'P 1'
#
loop_
_entity.id
_entity.type
_entity.pdbx_description
1 polymer ?
#
loop_
_entity_poly.entity_id
_entity_poly.type
_entity_poly.pdbx_seq_one_letter_code
_entity_poly.pdbx_strand_id
1 'polypeptide(L)'
;FKIDKCENLNEQRWETYIPAKDEVLIGDLVFLKDWILRSEQSNALNKIFVKNIKDNKEEEIKFENEKVISPGLSLIQRNRDTNLIYLSYSSPKTQSRTYLYNLKNKDRKLLKEQEIPSGHNPDDYIVERLECIAHDGVKIPITITRNKNTKIDGSANLLLYGYGSYGHSIPPTFSSSRFSLIDRDIIWVTAHIRGCLLYTSDAADEGLGV
;
A
#
# COMPACT_ATOMS: atom_id res chain seq x y z
N PHE A 1 16.05 -14.38 -1.56
CA PHE A 1 17.12 -15.38 -1.67
C PHE A 1 16.57 -16.61 -2.39
N LYS A 2 17.38 -17.20 -3.26
CA LYS A 2 17.11 -18.49 -3.89
C LYS A 2 18.01 -19.52 -3.22
N ILE A 3 17.43 -20.66 -2.89
CA ILE A 3 18.18 -21.79 -2.37
C ILE A 3 18.25 -22.83 -3.48
N ASP A 4 19.45 -23.25 -3.88
CA ASP A 4 19.59 -24.37 -4.80
C ASP A 4 19.19 -25.67 -4.10
N LYS A 5 18.77 -26.67 -4.90
CA LYS A 5 18.53 -28.01 -4.38
C LYS A 5 19.83 -28.51 -3.75
N CYS A 6 19.82 -28.65 -2.45
CA CYS A 6 20.95 -29.11 -1.68
C CYS A 6 20.53 -30.32 -0.86
N GLU A 7 21.28 -31.40 -0.98
CA GLU A 7 21.05 -32.62 -0.17
C GLU A 7 21.48 -32.40 1.27
N ASN A 8 22.39 -31.46 1.51
CA ASN A 8 22.87 -31.08 2.82
C ASN A 8 22.63 -29.60 3.10
N LEU A 9 21.78 -29.28 4.08
CA LEU A 9 21.44 -27.92 4.48
C LEU A 9 22.65 -27.07 4.89
N ASN A 10 23.73 -27.67 5.33
CA ASN A 10 24.96 -26.97 5.75
C ASN A 10 25.83 -26.50 4.57
N GLU A 11 25.58 -27.01 3.36
CA GLU A 11 26.32 -26.68 2.14
C GLU A 11 25.54 -25.76 1.20
N GLN A 12 24.44 -25.19 1.67
CA GLN A 12 23.59 -24.33 0.86
C GLN A 12 24.32 -23.05 0.43
N ARG A 13 24.32 -22.80 -0.87
CA ARG A 13 24.71 -21.51 -1.42
C ARG A 13 23.46 -20.66 -1.63
N TRP A 14 23.43 -19.50 -0.97
CA TRP A 14 22.37 -18.54 -1.08
C TRP A 14 22.65 -17.61 -2.26
N GLU A 15 21.75 -17.58 -3.22
CA GLU A 15 21.78 -16.62 -4.33
C GLU A 15 20.70 -15.57 -4.16
N THR A 16 21.00 -14.34 -4.56
CA THR A 16 20.00 -13.27 -4.54
C THR A 16 18.99 -13.55 -5.65
N TYR A 17 17.74 -13.79 -5.26
CA TYR A 17 16.64 -14.00 -6.20
C TYR A 17 15.95 -12.68 -6.60
N ILE A 18 15.71 -11.80 -5.63
CA ILE A 18 15.18 -10.47 -5.83
C ILE A 18 16.21 -9.50 -5.23
N PRO A 19 16.89 -8.70 -6.07
CA PRO A 19 17.86 -7.74 -5.55
C PRO A 19 17.17 -6.65 -4.73
N ALA A 20 17.85 -6.15 -3.73
CA ALA A 20 17.42 -4.98 -2.99
C ALA A 20 17.33 -3.78 -3.94
N LYS A 21 16.34 -2.93 -3.72
CA LYS A 21 16.15 -1.66 -4.42
C LYS A 21 16.14 -0.55 -3.37
N ASP A 22 16.80 0.56 -3.67
CA ASP A 22 16.76 1.70 -2.77
C ASP A 22 15.32 2.20 -2.60
N GLU A 23 14.96 2.56 -1.38
CA GLU A 23 13.63 3.09 -1.00
C GLU A 23 12.46 2.14 -1.28
N VAL A 24 12.71 0.85 -1.46
CA VAL A 24 11.68 -0.16 -1.66
C VAL A 24 11.78 -1.24 -0.59
N LEU A 25 10.73 -1.38 0.19
CA LEU A 25 10.56 -2.51 1.10
C LEU A 25 9.86 -3.65 0.37
N ILE A 26 10.48 -4.82 0.33
CA ILE A 26 9.84 -6.05 -0.12
C ILE A 26 9.09 -6.63 1.07
N GLY A 27 7.78 -6.78 0.94
CA GLY A 27 6.89 -7.34 1.95
C GLY A 27 6.64 -8.83 1.73
N ASP A 28 5.36 -9.20 1.62
CA ASP A 28 4.95 -10.60 1.48
C ASP A 28 5.42 -11.22 0.17
N LEU A 29 5.84 -12.48 0.26
CA LEU A 29 6.14 -13.35 -0.87
C LEU A 29 5.17 -14.54 -0.86
N VAL A 30 4.51 -14.76 -1.98
CA VAL A 30 3.58 -15.87 -2.17
C VAL A 30 4.03 -16.70 -3.36
N PHE A 31 4.22 -18.00 -3.14
CA PHE A 31 4.65 -18.95 -4.15
C PHE A 31 3.49 -19.86 -4.52
N LEU A 32 3.05 -19.78 -5.77
CA LEU A 32 2.15 -20.72 -6.41
C LEU A 32 2.93 -21.60 -7.39
N LYS A 33 2.29 -22.62 -7.96
CA LYS A 33 2.94 -23.54 -8.90
C LYS A 33 3.55 -22.86 -10.12
N ASP A 34 2.82 -21.93 -10.73
CA ASP A 34 3.22 -21.23 -11.96
C ASP A 34 3.52 -19.74 -11.74
N TRP A 35 3.37 -19.23 -10.50
CA TRP A 35 3.41 -17.80 -10.21
C TRP A 35 4.16 -17.49 -8.91
N ILE A 36 4.87 -16.38 -8.92
CA ILE A 36 5.41 -15.76 -7.70
C ILE A 36 4.79 -14.39 -7.58
N LEU A 37 4.21 -14.11 -6.43
CA LEU A 37 3.66 -12.80 -6.11
C LEU A 37 4.45 -12.19 -4.97
N ARG A 38 4.63 -10.89 -5.03
CA ARG A 38 5.21 -10.13 -3.93
C ARG A 38 4.52 -8.79 -3.76
N SER A 39 4.49 -8.32 -2.54
CA SER A 39 4.19 -6.94 -2.23
C SER A 39 5.47 -6.12 -2.12
N GLU A 40 5.43 -4.91 -2.62
CA GLU A 40 6.48 -3.89 -2.45
C GLU A 40 5.84 -2.64 -1.86
N GLN A 41 6.57 -1.94 -1.01
CA GLN A 41 6.18 -0.63 -0.52
C GLN A 41 7.25 0.40 -0.89
N SER A 42 6.83 1.48 -1.51
CA SER A 42 7.67 2.63 -1.81
C SER A 42 6.85 3.91 -1.72
N ASN A 43 7.46 5.01 -1.27
CA ASN A 43 6.74 6.27 -1.05
C ASN A 43 5.44 6.10 -0.24
N ALA A 44 5.44 5.24 0.77
CA ALA A 44 4.28 4.88 1.59
C ALA A 44 3.07 4.36 0.78
N LEU A 45 3.29 3.80 -0.41
CA LEU A 45 2.29 3.15 -1.25
C LEU A 45 2.67 1.69 -1.46
N ASN A 46 1.68 0.81 -1.33
CA ASN A 46 1.83 -0.61 -1.60
C ASN A 46 1.60 -0.90 -3.08
N LYS A 47 2.35 -1.87 -3.60
CA LYS A 47 2.21 -2.42 -4.95
C LYS A 47 2.26 -3.94 -4.88
N ILE A 48 1.61 -4.60 -5.81
CA ILE A 48 1.64 -6.05 -5.94
C ILE A 48 2.22 -6.40 -7.30
N PHE A 49 3.26 -7.20 -7.32
CA PHE A 49 3.90 -7.73 -8.52
C PHE A 49 3.61 -9.22 -8.66
N VAL A 50 3.38 -9.63 -9.89
CA VAL A 50 3.15 -11.02 -10.28
C VAL A 50 4.19 -11.41 -11.31
N LYS A 51 4.88 -12.50 -11.06
CA LYS A 51 5.84 -13.11 -11.97
C LYS A 51 5.38 -14.48 -12.40
N ASN A 52 5.29 -14.71 -13.70
CA ASN A 52 5.07 -16.03 -14.24
C ASN A 52 6.41 -16.79 -14.27
N ILE A 53 6.43 -18.01 -13.67
CA ILE A 53 7.67 -18.80 -13.54
C ILE A 53 8.11 -19.37 -14.89
N LYS A 54 7.18 -19.66 -15.83
CA LYS A 54 7.48 -20.32 -17.10
C LYS A 54 8.16 -19.39 -18.11
N ASP A 55 7.63 -18.18 -18.25
CA ASP A 55 8.14 -17.20 -19.23
C ASP A 55 8.96 -16.08 -18.59
N ASN A 56 9.10 -16.12 -17.27
CA ASN A 56 9.85 -15.17 -16.45
C ASN A 56 9.35 -13.71 -16.56
N LYS A 57 8.16 -13.50 -17.11
CA LYS A 57 7.54 -12.17 -17.20
C LYS A 57 6.99 -11.73 -15.86
N GLU A 58 7.24 -10.48 -15.55
CA GLU A 58 6.78 -9.83 -14.33
C GLU A 58 5.97 -8.58 -14.66
N GLU A 59 4.89 -8.37 -13.94
CA GLU A 59 4.03 -7.21 -14.08
C GLU A 59 3.44 -6.75 -12.76
N GLU A 60 3.09 -5.47 -12.67
CA GLU A 60 2.36 -4.90 -11.55
C GLU A 60 0.85 -5.12 -11.73
N ILE A 61 0.14 -5.57 -10.68
CA ILE A 61 -1.32 -5.56 -10.66
C ILE A 61 -1.79 -4.13 -10.43
N LYS A 62 -2.28 -3.48 -11.47
CA LYS A 62 -2.75 -2.09 -11.42
C LYS A 62 -4.25 -2.01 -11.15
N PHE A 63 -4.63 -0.92 -10.49
CA PHE A 63 -6.01 -0.50 -10.32
C PHE A 63 -6.16 0.85 -11.02
N GLU A 64 -7.03 0.91 -12.03
CA GLU A 64 -7.03 2.00 -13.01
C GLU A 64 -7.65 3.31 -12.49
N ASN A 65 -8.53 3.21 -11.49
CA ASN A 65 -9.38 4.34 -11.10
C ASN A 65 -8.74 5.32 -10.10
N GLU A 66 -7.71 4.90 -9.39
CA GLU A 66 -7.09 5.71 -8.33
C GLU A 66 -5.59 5.47 -8.23
N LYS A 67 -4.84 6.54 -8.00
CA LYS A 67 -3.37 6.49 -7.87
C LYS A 67 -2.90 6.24 -6.42
N VAL A 68 -3.69 6.69 -5.46
CA VAL A 68 -3.39 6.56 -4.03
C VAL A 68 -4.23 5.43 -3.48
N ILE A 69 -3.67 4.23 -3.44
CA ILE A 69 -4.37 3.00 -3.07
C ILE A 69 -3.55 2.18 -2.07
N SER A 70 -4.24 1.31 -1.35
CA SER A 70 -3.66 0.29 -0.49
C SER A 70 -4.13 -1.09 -0.95
N PRO A 71 -3.47 -1.70 -1.94
CA PRO A 71 -3.76 -3.07 -2.33
C PRO A 71 -3.19 -4.05 -1.32
N GLY A 72 -3.87 -5.17 -1.13
CA GLY A 72 -3.41 -6.29 -0.33
C GLY A 72 -3.59 -7.61 -1.07
N LEU A 73 -2.81 -8.59 -0.68
CA LEU A 73 -2.75 -9.92 -1.27
C LEU A 73 -3.06 -10.98 -0.24
N SER A 74 -3.94 -11.92 -0.57
CA SER A 74 -4.12 -13.12 0.23
C SER A 74 -4.43 -14.35 -0.62
N LEU A 75 -4.08 -15.52 -0.10
CA LEU A 75 -4.37 -16.79 -0.74
C LEU A 75 -5.79 -17.25 -0.39
N ILE A 76 -6.47 -17.85 -1.38
CA ILE A 76 -7.79 -18.47 -1.19
C ILE A 76 -7.70 -19.70 -0.28
N GLN A 77 -6.65 -20.47 -0.46
CA GLN A 77 -6.40 -21.72 0.26
C GLN A 77 -4.90 -21.98 0.35
N ARG A 78 -4.51 -22.97 1.17
CA ARG A 78 -3.13 -23.46 1.19
C ARG A 78 -2.72 -24.23 -0.09
N ASN A 79 -3.67 -24.50 -0.99
CA ASN A 79 -3.39 -25.11 -2.28
C ASN A 79 -2.60 -24.15 -3.17
N ARG A 80 -1.40 -24.56 -3.56
CA ARG A 80 -0.52 -23.79 -4.44
C ARG A 80 -0.77 -24.03 -5.93
N ASP A 81 -1.57 -25.03 -6.30
CA ASP A 81 -1.95 -25.35 -7.68
C ASP A 81 -3.22 -24.59 -8.08
N THR A 82 -3.14 -23.28 -8.08
CA THR A 82 -4.25 -22.39 -8.42
C THR A 82 -3.74 -21.16 -9.18
N ASN A 83 -4.61 -20.59 -10.01
CA ASN A 83 -4.39 -19.29 -10.63
C ASN A 83 -5.27 -18.19 -10.02
N LEU A 84 -5.99 -18.51 -8.95
CA LEU A 84 -6.92 -17.60 -8.30
C LEU A 84 -6.33 -17.10 -6.98
N ILE A 85 -6.44 -15.82 -6.74
CA ILE A 85 -6.03 -15.16 -5.50
C ILE A 85 -7.12 -14.18 -5.04
N TYR A 86 -7.10 -13.82 -3.78
CA TYR A 86 -7.84 -12.67 -3.28
C TYR A 86 -6.97 -11.43 -3.35
N LEU A 87 -7.53 -10.37 -3.90
CA LEU A 87 -6.97 -9.03 -3.84
C LEU A 87 -7.89 -8.16 -2.98
N SER A 88 -7.34 -7.54 -1.95
CA SER A 88 -8.01 -6.44 -1.27
C SER A 88 -7.64 -5.12 -1.92
N TYR A 89 -8.55 -4.18 -1.86
CA TYR A 89 -8.39 -2.83 -2.36
C TYR A 89 -9.03 -1.85 -1.39
N SER A 90 -8.36 -0.77 -1.14
CA SER A 90 -8.89 0.38 -0.43
C SER A 90 -8.14 1.63 -0.86
N SER A 91 -8.77 2.79 -0.76
CA SER A 91 -8.11 4.08 -0.92
C SER A 91 -8.57 5.04 0.19
N PRO A 92 -7.98 6.24 0.32
CA PRO A 92 -8.49 7.21 1.29
C PRO A 92 -9.96 7.56 1.12
N LYS A 93 -10.51 7.48 -0.11
CA LYS A 93 -11.91 7.80 -0.42
C LYS A 93 -12.78 6.60 -0.80
N THR A 94 -12.20 5.45 -1.13
CA THR A 94 -12.95 4.26 -1.55
C THR A 94 -12.88 3.19 -0.48
N GLN A 95 -14.04 2.72 -0.04
CA GLN A 95 -14.20 1.68 0.97
C GLN A 95 -13.52 0.38 0.55
N SER A 96 -13.28 -0.48 1.55
CA SER A 96 -12.58 -1.74 1.33
C SER A 96 -13.38 -2.67 0.40
N ARG A 97 -12.70 -3.22 -0.60
CA ARG A 97 -13.21 -4.18 -1.58
C ARG A 97 -12.36 -5.44 -1.57
N THR A 98 -12.98 -6.58 -1.76
CA THR A 98 -12.28 -7.85 -1.96
C THR A 98 -12.66 -8.41 -3.32
N TYR A 99 -11.64 -8.73 -4.10
CA TYR A 99 -11.79 -9.29 -5.43
C TYR A 99 -11.24 -10.70 -5.49
N LEU A 100 -11.89 -11.56 -6.28
CA LEU A 100 -11.28 -12.76 -6.82
C LEU A 100 -10.57 -12.38 -8.11
N TYR A 101 -9.27 -12.63 -8.17
CA TYR A 101 -8.44 -12.28 -9.31
C TYR A 101 -7.84 -13.54 -9.95
N ASN A 102 -7.93 -13.64 -11.26
CA ASN A 102 -7.36 -14.73 -12.03
C ASN A 102 -6.05 -14.27 -12.69
N LEU A 103 -4.94 -14.89 -12.29
CA LEU A 103 -3.59 -14.56 -12.75
C LEU A 103 -3.36 -14.83 -14.25
N LYS A 104 -4.13 -15.72 -14.88
CA LYS A 104 -3.97 -16.06 -16.30
C LYS A 104 -4.60 -15.04 -17.23
N ASN A 105 -5.89 -14.76 -17.01
CA ASN A 105 -6.69 -13.89 -17.89
C ASN A 105 -6.89 -12.49 -17.32
N LYS A 106 -6.38 -12.22 -16.10
CA LYS A 106 -6.47 -10.95 -15.38
C LYS A 106 -7.89 -10.50 -15.02
N ASP A 107 -8.85 -11.43 -15.12
CA ASP A 107 -10.23 -11.14 -14.71
C ASP A 107 -10.30 -10.85 -13.22
N ARG A 108 -11.13 -9.87 -12.89
CA ARG A 108 -11.35 -9.38 -11.53
C ARG A 108 -12.83 -9.39 -11.22
N LYS A 109 -13.24 -10.25 -10.29
CA LYS A 109 -14.63 -10.35 -9.83
C LYS A 109 -14.72 -9.76 -8.43
N LEU A 110 -15.53 -8.73 -8.24
CA LEU A 110 -15.86 -8.21 -6.91
C LEU A 110 -16.63 -9.27 -6.12
N LEU A 111 -16.12 -9.63 -4.93
CA LEU A 111 -16.76 -10.57 -4.02
C LEU A 111 -17.44 -9.87 -2.86
N LYS A 112 -16.78 -8.85 -2.33
CA LYS A 112 -17.26 -8.13 -1.16
C LYS A 112 -16.85 -6.66 -1.24
N GLU A 113 -17.76 -5.79 -0.83
CA GLU A 113 -17.51 -4.38 -0.59
C GLU A 113 -17.97 -4.03 0.81
N GLN A 114 -17.22 -3.20 1.50
CA GLN A 114 -17.59 -2.71 2.83
C GLN A 114 -18.83 -1.83 2.70
N GLU A 115 -19.87 -2.18 3.43
CA GLU A 115 -21.08 -1.37 3.53
C GLU A 115 -20.87 -0.18 4.46
N ILE A 116 -21.38 0.97 4.04
CA ILE A 116 -21.39 2.20 4.85
C ILE A 116 -22.87 2.58 5.06
N PRO A 117 -23.46 2.23 6.21
CA PRO A 117 -24.90 2.41 6.45
C PRO A 117 -25.38 3.87 6.32
N SER A 118 -24.51 4.85 6.61
CA SER A 118 -24.81 6.27 6.43
C SER A 118 -24.79 6.75 5.00
N GLY A 119 -24.44 5.87 4.07
CA GLY A 119 -24.16 6.22 2.68
C GLY A 119 -22.74 6.76 2.50
N HIS A 120 -22.17 6.50 1.34
CA HIS A 120 -20.86 7.02 0.95
C HIS A 120 -20.72 6.96 -0.57
N ASN A 121 -20.35 8.08 -1.17
CA ASN A 121 -20.04 8.16 -2.61
C ASN A 121 -18.59 8.64 -2.77
N PRO A 122 -17.66 7.81 -3.24
CA PRO A 122 -16.26 8.19 -3.45
C PRO A 122 -16.07 9.42 -4.35
N ASP A 123 -17.01 9.69 -5.27
CA ASP A 123 -16.93 10.81 -6.20
C ASP A 123 -17.20 12.18 -5.55
N ASP A 124 -17.63 12.19 -4.29
CA ASP A 124 -17.79 13.43 -3.51
C ASP A 124 -16.49 13.88 -2.86
N TYR A 125 -15.42 13.08 -2.98
CA TYR A 125 -14.15 13.34 -2.30
C TYR A 125 -12.98 13.40 -3.27
N ILE A 126 -12.03 14.24 -2.94
CA ILE A 126 -10.78 14.43 -3.68
C ILE A 126 -9.63 13.89 -2.81
N VAL A 127 -8.76 13.09 -3.44
CA VAL A 127 -7.52 12.62 -2.85
C VAL A 127 -6.36 13.18 -3.66
N GLU A 128 -5.48 13.89 -2.98
CA GLU A 128 -4.29 14.51 -3.57
C GLU A 128 -3.03 13.96 -2.90
N ARG A 129 -1.96 13.85 -3.67
CA ARG A 129 -0.66 13.45 -3.17
C ARG A 129 0.33 14.58 -3.42
N LEU A 130 0.94 15.06 -2.34
CA LEU A 130 1.96 16.09 -2.36
C LEU A 130 3.25 15.59 -1.72
N GLU A 131 4.32 16.36 -1.89
CA GLU A 131 5.58 16.16 -1.17
C GLU A 131 5.90 17.45 -0.39
N CYS A 132 6.27 17.29 0.86
CA CYS A 132 6.83 18.36 1.68
C CYS A 132 8.33 18.13 1.86
N ILE A 133 9.12 19.17 1.80
CA ILE A 133 10.56 19.10 2.04
C ILE A 133 10.80 19.34 3.53
N ALA A 134 11.41 18.37 4.21
CA ALA A 134 11.83 18.50 5.60
C ALA A 134 13.04 19.46 5.73
N HIS A 135 13.38 19.87 6.95
CA HIS A 135 14.48 20.81 7.21
C HIS A 135 15.85 20.34 6.71
N ASP A 136 16.03 19.03 6.57
CA ASP A 136 17.25 18.37 6.08
C ASP A 136 17.21 18.07 4.56
N GLY A 137 16.18 18.55 3.85
CA GLY A 137 16.00 18.38 2.41
C GLY A 137 15.30 17.09 2.01
N VAL A 138 14.94 16.22 2.96
CA VAL A 138 14.24 14.97 2.67
C VAL A 138 12.79 15.23 2.29
N LYS A 139 12.30 14.53 1.26
CA LYS A 139 10.93 14.63 0.77
C LYS A 139 10.01 13.73 1.60
N ILE A 140 9.02 14.32 2.21
CA ILE A 140 7.99 13.63 2.99
C ILE A 140 6.71 13.57 2.16
N PRO A 141 6.24 12.37 1.78
CA PRO A 141 4.97 12.23 1.08
C PRO A 141 3.79 12.61 1.98
N ILE A 142 2.83 13.33 1.41
CA ILE A 142 1.63 13.78 2.11
C ILE A 142 0.40 13.34 1.30
N THR A 143 -0.56 12.72 1.98
CA THR A 143 -1.85 12.37 1.40
C THR A 143 -2.93 13.29 1.98
N ILE A 144 -3.64 14.00 1.11
CA ILE A 144 -4.73 14.92 1.46
C ILE A 144 -6.04 14.27 1.02
N THR A 145 -7.04 14.27 1.91
CA THR A 145 -8.40 13.83 1.60
C THR A 145 -9.38 14.91 2.03
N ARG A 146 -10.25 15.35 1.14
CA ARG A 146 -11.22 16.41 1.41
C ARG A 146 -12.52 16.20 0.62
N ASN A 147 -13.60 16.81 1.07
CA ASN A 147 -14.81 16.91 0.25
C ASN A 147 -14.50 17.79 -0.97
N LYS A 148 -15.08 17.47 -2.12
CA LYS A 148 -14.87 18.23 -3.37
C LYS A 148 -15.31 19.68 -3.26
N ASN A 149 -16.28 19.98 -2.40
CA ASN A 149 -16.84 21.31 -2.19
C ASN A 149 -16.07 22.15 -1.16
N THR A 150 -15.17 21.52 -0.37
CA THR A 150 -14.37 22.23 0.63
C THR A 150 -13.47 23.26 -0.03
N LYS A 151 -13.58 24.51 0.40
CA LYS A 151 -12.80 25.63 -0.15
C LYS A 151 -11.33 25.49 0.22
N ILE A 152 -10.46 25.81 -0.73
CA ILE A 152 -9.00 25.83 -0.54
C ILE A 152 -8.50 27.30 -0.60
N ASP A 153 -9.09 28.14 0.22
CA ASP A 153 -8.78 29.58 0.31
C ASP A 153 -8.13 29.96 1.66
N GLY A 154 -7.79 28.96 2.47
CA GLY A 154 -7.23 29.13 3.81
C GLY A 154 -8.28 29.22 4.92
N SER A 155 -9.59 29.18 4.59
CA SER A 155 -10.67 29.25 5.58
C SER A 155 -11.03 27.88 6.18
N ALA A 156 -10.75 26.77 5.47
CA ALA A 156 -11.07 25.43 5.95
C ALA A 156 -10.12 24.98 7.08
N ASN A 157 -10.69 24.33 8.08
CA ASN A 157 -9.90 23.68 9.12
C ASN A 157 -9.16 22.46 8.55
N LEU A 158 -7.95 22.20 9.06
CA LEU A 158 -7.11 21.07 8.66
C LEU A 158 -6.73 20.24 9.87
N LEU A 159 -6.84 18.91 9.74
CA LEU A 159 -6.30 17.96 10.70
C LEU A 159 -5.10 17.26 10.07
N LEU A 160 -3.92 17.51 10.65
CA LEU A 160 -2.68 16.84 10.27
C LEU A 160 -2.46 15.62 11.17
N TYR A 161 -2.33 14.46 10.55
CA TYR A 161 -2.03 13.20 11.23
C TYR A 161 -0.72 12.62 10.72
N GLY A 162 0.13 12.16 11.61
CA GLY A 162 1.39 11.49 11.29
C GLY A 162 1.75 10.47 12.35
N TYR A 163 2.41 9.40 11.91
CA TYR A 163 3.00 8.39 12.79
C TYR A 163 4.25 7.83 12.12
N GLY A 164 5.33 7.70 12.85
CA GLY A 164 6.62 7.29 12.31
C GLY A 164 7.48 6.56 13.34
N SER A 165 6.93 5.48 13.94
CA SER A 165 7.66 4.64 14.88
C SER A 165 7.55 3.17 14.50
N TYR A 166 8.50 2.36 14.93
CA TYR A 166 8.53 0.89 14.78
C TYR A 166 8.43 0.40 13.33
N GLY A 167 8.91 1.18 12.37
CA GLY A 167 8.83 0.81 10.96
C GLY A 167 7.41 0.70 10.41
N HIS A 168 6.42 1.30 11.08
CA HIS A 168 5.02 1.23 10.67
C HIS A 168 4.65 2.40 9.77
N SER A 169 4.38 2.11 8.51
CA SER A 169 3.84 3.09 7.56
C SER A 169 2.32 3.12 7.64
N ILE A 170 1.74 4.31 7.72
CA ILE A 170 0.29 4.49 7.67
C ILE A 170 -0.17 4.28 6.23
N PRO A 171 -0.91 3.18 5.94
CA PRO A 171 -1.39 2.95 4.58
C PRO A 171 -2.53 3.93 4.25
N PRO A 172 -2.66 4.34 2.98
CA PRO A 172 -3.74 5.22 2.52
C PRO A 172 -5.05 4.43 2.35
N THR A 173 -5.61 3.95 3.46
CA THR A 173 -6.83 3.16 3.50
C THR A 173 -8.06 4.00 3.83
N PHE A 174 -9.23 3.48 3.50
CA PHE A 174 -10.51 4.02 3.92
C PHE A 174 -10.69 3.93 5.43
N SER A 175 -11.33 4.94 6.01
CA SER A 175 -11.78 4.92 7.40
C SER A 175 -13.06 5.74 7.54
N SER A 176 -14.17 5.10 7.85
CA SER A 176 -15.47 5.77 8.01
C SER A 176 -15.45 6.87 9.07
N SER A 177 -14.64 6.71 10.13
CA SER A 177 -14.50 7.73 11.17
C SER A 177 -13.88 9.04 10.68
N ARG A 178 -13.00 9.00 9.67
CA ARG A 178 -12.43 10.22 9.07
C ARG A 178 -13.48 11.04 8.34
N PHE A 179 -14.45 10.39 7.72
CA PHE A 179 -15.49 11.07 6.95
C PHE A 179 -16.44 11.88 7.83
N SER A 180 -16.60 11.52 9.11
CA SER A 180 -17.33 12.36 10.04
C SER A 180 -16.71 13.76 10.22
N LEU A 181 -15.42 13.91 9.97
CA LEU A 181 -14.70 15.20 9.98
C LEU A 181 -14.70 15.82 8.58
N ILE A 182 -14.42 15.05 7.55
CA ILE A 182 -14.33 15.51 6.17
C ILE A 182 -15.68 16.09 5.70
N ASP A 183 -16.79 15.47 6.08
CA ASP A 183 -18.15 15.93 5.79
C ASP A 183 -18.56 17.22 6.54
N ARG A 184 -17.73 17.65 7.49
CA ARG A 184 -17.83 18.96 8.18
C ARG A 184 -16.81 19.97 7.67
N ASP A 185 -16.37 19.83 6.43
CA ASP A 185 -15.40 20.69 5.77
C ASP A 185 -14.00 20.71 6.40
N ILE A 186 -13.61 19.65 7.14
CA ILE A 186 -12.26 19.50 7.65
C ILE A 186 -11.42 18.74 6.63
N ILE A 187 -10.29 19.33 6.23
CA ILE A 187 -9.32 18.68 5.37
C ILE A 187 -8.51 17.67 6.19
N TRP A 188 -8.55 16.40 5.81
CA TRP A 188 -7.72 15.37 6.45
C TRP A 188 -6.39 15.23 5.73
N VAL A 189 -5.30 15.39 6.44
CA VAL A 189 -3.93 15.28 5.92
C VAL A 189 -3.18 14.20 6.67
N THR A 190 -2.61 13.24 5.93
CA THR A 190 -1.69 12.24 6.47
C THR A 190 -0.27 12.54 5.99
N ALA A 191 0.63 12.85 6.90
CA ALA A 191 2.07 12.94 6.62
C ALA A 191 2.71 11.58 6.85
N HIS A 192 3.36 11.03 5.81
CA HIS A 192 4.08 9.75 5.89
C HIS A 192 5.53 10.04 6.30
N ILE A 193 5.70 10.37 7.59
CA ILE A 193 6.97 10.81 8.15
C ILE A 193 8.00 9.68 8.24
N ARG A 194 9.26 10.01 8.47
CA ARG A 194 10.35 9.04 8.69
C ARG A 194 10.04 8.09 9.85
N GLY A 195 10.70 6.94 9.89
CA GLY A 195 10.34 5.83 10.78
C GLY A 195 9.19 4.97 10.24
N CYS A 196 8.55 5.43 9.17
CA CYS A 196 7.50 4.77 8.38
C CYS A 196 8.12 3.91 7.25
N LEU A 197 9.09 3.06 7.54
CA LEU A 197 9.80 2.16 6.61
C LEU A 197 10.57 2.83 5.45
N LEU A 198 10.55 4.16 5.34
CA LEU A 198 11.27 4.86 4.27
C LEU A 198 12.73 5.15 4.64
N TYR A 199 13.08 5.06 5.93
CA TYR A 199 14.41 5.42 6.44
C TYR A 199 14.82 4.52 7.60
N THR A 200 16.12 4.41 7.81
CA THR A 200 16.75 3.54 8.83
C THR A 200 16.63 4.07 10.26
N SER A 201 16.23 5.32 10.46
CA SER A 201 16.05 5.94 11.77
C SER A 201 14.56 6.17 12.07
N ASP A 202 14.15 5.90 13.29
CA ASP A 202 12.83 6.22 13.83
C ASP A 202 12.72 7.74 13.98
N ALA A 203 11.56 8.33 13.58
CA ALA A 203 11.31 9.75 13.80
C ALA A 203 11.32 10.14 15.30
N ALA A 204 11.09 9.18 16.19
CA ALA A 204 11.18 9.38 17.64
C ALA A 204 12.63 9.46 18.14
N ASP A 205 13.59 8.83 17.46
CA ASP A 205 15.00 8.83 17.84
C ASP A 205 15.71 10.16 17.49
N GLU A 206 15.19 10.90 16.52
CA GLU A 206 15.75 12.18 16.10
C GLU A 206 15.46 13.34 17.08
N GLY A 207 14.49 13.17 17.97
CA GLY A 207 14.14 14.17 19.00
C GLY A 207 14.95 14.08 20.29
N LEU A 208 15.70 13.01 20.47
CA LEU A 208 16.59 12.79 21.62
C LEU A 208 18.04 13.10 21.22
N GLY A 209 18.27 14.34 20.76
CA GLY A 209 19.63 14.87 20.65
C GLY A 209 20.28 14.90 22.04
N VAL A 210 21.02 13.85 22.38
CA VAL A 210 21.96 13.79 23.48
C VAL A 210 23.35 14.00 22.92
#